data_f4a0085675601555e80a8664f01fdec6
#
_entry.id   f4a0085675601555e80a8664f01fdec6
#
_cell.length_a   1.000
_cell.length_b   1.000
_cell.length_c   1.000
_cell.angle_alpha   90.00
_cell.angle_beta   90.00
_cell.angle_gamma   90.00
#
_symmetry.space_group_name_H-M   'P 1'
#
loop_
_entity.id
_entity.type
_entity.pdbx_description
1 polymer ?
#
loop_
_entity_poly.entity_id
_entity_poly.type
_entity_poly.pdbx_seq_one_letter_code
_entity_poly.pdbx_strand_id
1 'polypeptide(L)'
;MKRREFITLLGGSAAAWPLLGRAQQSERVRRIGVLLPFAATNPQIQAWVGALLQSLALSGWIIDRNIRIETRYATGNVGEIRKHAAELVALAPDVIVAHGTATVSPLLQVTRTIPIVFPVVSDPVGTGLVDSLARPGGNATGFLTFEYSLSGKWLELLRQIVPGVTRAAILRDSTIASNTGQFGALASVAESLRTELTPISLQDPAGIERAIGTFAHAPNGGLIVTTSGFAMDYCDLIVALAARYKLPAVYYERFFVTAGGLVSYGSGFAEGYRRAAAYVDRILKGEKPADLPVQAPTKYELVINLKTAKALGLAIPQSLITSADEVIE
;
A
#
# COMPACT_ATOMS: atom_id res chain seq x y z
N MET A 1 73.47 9.97 25.53
CA MET A 1 72.18 9.87 24.91
C MET A 1 71.87 11.18 24.20
N LYS A 2 71.79 11.16 22.88
CA LYS A 2 71.67 12.38 22.05
C LYS A 2 70.20 12.78 21.91
N ARG A 3 69.88 14.07 22.09
CA ARG A 3 68.56 14.68 22.05
C ARG A 3 67.70 14.31 20.81
N ARG A 4 68.29 13.71 19.79
CA ARG A 4 67.64 13.30 18.56
C ARG A 4 66.84 11.99 18.68
N GLU A 5 67.18 11.10 19.60
CA GLU A 5 66.44 9.81 19.73
C GLU A 5 65.16 9.91 20.56
N PHE A 6 65.05 10.95 21.38
CA PHE A 6 63.80 11.17 22.18
C PHE A 6 62.65 11.75 21.37
N ILE A 7 62.90 12.42 20.26
CA ILE A 7 61.90 13.04 19.43
C ILE A 7 61.26 12.03 18.46
N THR A 8 62.00 10.97 18.08
CA THR A 8 61.47 9.91 17.19
C THR A 8 60.53 8.94 17.89
N LEU A 9 60.60 8.80 19.20
CA LEU A 9 59.70 7.93 19.99
C LEU A 9 58.37 8.60 20.33
N LEU A 10 58.25 9.91 20.33
CA LEU A 10 57.02 10.67 20.59
C LEU A 10 56.22 10.95 19.32
N GLY A 11 56.83 10.87 18.12
CA GLY A 11 56.17 11.10 16.84
C GLY A 11 55.36 9.89 16.31
N GLY A 12 55.65 8.67 16.77
CA GLY A 12 55.04 7.43 16.30
C GLY A 12 53.70 7.08 16.94
N SER A 13 53.40 7.62 18.13
CA SER A 13 52.18 7.30 18.90
C SER A 13 51.00 8.20 18.61
N ALA A 14 51.18 9.35 17.93
CA ALA A 14 50.09 10.27 17.60
C ALA A 14 49.38 9.95 16.26
N ALA A 15 50.01 9.13 15.39
CA ALA A 15 49.42 8.81 14.08
C ALA A 15 48.49 7.59 14.09
N ALA A 16 48.45 6.79 15.16
CA ALA A 16 47.62 5.59 15.27
C ALA A 16 46.27 5.84 15.96
N TRP A 17 46.01 7.00 16.55
CA TRP A 17 44.80 7.28 17.31
C TRP A 17 43.53 7.49 16.46
N PRO A 18 43.55 8.05 15.25
CA PRO A 18 42.31 8.19 14.47
C PRO A 18 41.82 6.90 13.82
N LEU A 19 42.63 5.83 13.76
CA LEU A 19 42.21 4.56 13.16
C LEU A 19 41.50 3.62 14.14
N LEU A 20 41.76 3.74 15.43
CA LEU A 20 41.06 2.94 16.46
C LEU A 20 39.65 3.46 16.80
N GLY A 21 39.40 4.75 16.57
CA GLY A 21 38.07 5.34 16.79
C GLY A 21 37.01 4.94 15.74
N ARG A 22 37.43 4.43 14.59
CA ARG A 22 36.49 3.94 13.54
C ARG A 22 36.12 2.46 13.66
N ALA A 23 36.91 1.68 14.41
CA ALA A 23 36.68 0.24 14.58
C ALA A 23 35.71 -0.11 15.72
N GLN A 24 35.23 0.88 16.48
CA GLN A 24 34.35 0.66 17.64
C GLN A 24 33.04 1.44 17.59
N GLN A 25 32.55 1.76 16.40
CA GLN A 25 31.09 1.89 16.26
C GLN A 25 30.55 0.47 16.36
N SER A 26 30.28 0.02 17.61
CA SER A 26 29.36 -1.11 17.82
C SER A 26 28.19 -0.89 16.88
N GLU A 27 27.97 -1.84 15.98
CA GLU A 27 26.82 -1.76 15.06
C GLU A 27 25.57 -1.61 15.92
N ARG A 28 25.14 -0.36 16.13
CA ARG A 28 23.94 -0.06 16.91
C ARG A 28 22.79 -0.77 16.23
N VAL A 29 22.19 -1.73 16.93
CA VAL A 29 20.98 -2.41 16.44
C VAL A 29 19.90 -1.36 16.20
N ARG A 30 19.52 -1.16 14.95
CA ARG A 30 18.47 -0.22 14.55
C ARG A 30 17.10 -0.75 14.91
N ARG A 31 16.18 0.12 15.28
CA ARG A 31 14.80 -0.25 15.59
C ARG A 31 13.86 0.27 14.51
N ILE A 32 13.06 -0.61 13.93
CA ILE A 32 12.03 -0.29 12.95
C ILE A 32 10.67 -0.55 13.57
N GLY A 33 9.82 0.47 13.64
CA GLY A 33 8.41 0.32 13.98
C GLY A 33 7.60 -0.05 12.74
N VAL A 34 6.56 -0.86 12.89
CA VAL A 34 5.60 -1.15 11.81
C VAL A 34 4.19 -1.00 12.37
N LEU A 35 3.38 -0.14 11.77
CA LEU A 35 1.99 0.10 12.18
C LEU A 35 1.03 -0.25 11.04
N LEU A 36 0.15 -1.20 11.30
CA LEU A 36 -0.78 -1.77 10.33
C LEU A 36 -2.22 -1.70 10.84
N PRO A 37 -3.18 -1.20 10.03
CA PRO A 37 -4.59 -1.08 10.45
C PRO A 37 -5.40 -2.35 10.20
N PHE A 38 -4.78 -3.52 10.33
CA PHE A 38 -5.35 -4.82 9.96
C PHE A 38 -5.05 -5.86 11.04
N ALA A 39 -5.80 -6.97 11.03
CA ALA A 39 -5.53 -8.11 11.90
C ALA A 39 -4.21 -8.82 11.51
N ALA A 40 -3.44 -9.24 12.51
CA ALA A 40 -2.19 -9.97 12.31
C ALA A 40 -2.37 -11.30 11.55
N THR A 41 -3.56 -11.87 11.61
CA THR A 41 -3.89 -13.16 10.96
C THR A 41 -4.22 -13.04 9.47
N ASN A 42 -4.33 -11.81 8.94
CA ASN A 42 -4.64 -11.60 7.53
C ASN A 42 -3.44 -12.01 6.64
N PRO A 43 -3.60 -13.02 5.75
CA PRO A 43 -2.50 -13.57 4.96
C PRO A 43 -1.91 -12.56 3.95
N GLN A 44 -2.72 -11.62 3.45
CA GLN A 44 -2.23 -10.59 2.53
C GLN A 44 -1.28 -9.62 3.26
N ILE A 45 -1.62 -9.26 4.49
CA ILE A 45 -0.77 -8.41 5.34
C ILE A 45 0.56 -9.10 5.64
N GLN A 46 0.53 -10.40 5.97
CA GLN A 46 1.74 -11.18 6.19
C GLN A 46 2.62 -11.25 4.94
N ALA A 47 2.01 -11.39 3.75
CA ALA A 47 2.74 -11.40 2.48
C ALA A 47 3.40 -10.02 2.20
N TRP A 48 2.72 -8.91 2.47
CA TRP A 48 3.29 -7.56 2.28
C TRP A 48 4.40 -7.25 3.27
N VAL A 49 4.21 -7.58 4.55
CA VAL A 49 5.28 -7.48 5.57
C VAL A 49 6.46 -8.37 5.19
N GLY A 50 6.20 -9.60 4.74
CA GLY A 50 7.23 -10.51 4.23
C GLY A 50 8.05 -9.90 3.08
N ALA A 51 7.40 -9.20 2.13
CA ALA A 51 8.07 -8.50 1.04
C ALA A 51 8.97 -7.36 1.55
N LEU A 52 8.53 -6.59 2.57
CA LEU A 52 9.36 -5.58 3.24
C LEU A 52 10.60 -6.22 3.87
N LEU A 53 10.40 -7.26 4.68
CA LEU A 53 11.48 -7.93 5.42
C LEU A 53 12.50 -8.56 4.48
N GLN A 54 12.04 -9.23 3.43
CA GLN A 54 12.91 -9.80 2.40
C GLN A 54 13.75 -8.73 1.71
N SER A 55 13.16 -7.58 1.36
CA SER A 55 13.87 -6.48 0.71
C SER A 55 14.86 -5.80 1.65
N LEU A 56 14.54 -5.68 2.94
CA LEU A 56 15.49 -5.22 3.96
C LEU A 56 16.66 -6.19 4.10
N ALA A 57 16.41 -7.49 4.11
CA ALA A 57 17.46 -8.51 4.20
C ALA A 57 18.41 -8.45 2.99
N LEU A 58 17.88 -8.25 1.77
CA LEU A 58 18.69 -8.04 0.56
C LEU A 58 19.55 -6.77 0.63
N SER A 59 19.13 -5.76 1.40
CA SER A 59 19.90 -4.54 1.68
C SER A 59 20.91 -4.69 2.85
N GLY A 60 21.02 -5.90 3.44
CA GLY A 60 21.92 -6.22 4.53
C GLY A 60 21.35 -6.00 5.94
N TRP A 61 20.05 -5.69 6.06
CA TRP A 61 19.36 -5.54 7.33
C TRP A 61 18.79 -6.87 7.80
N ILE A 62 19.40 -7.49 8.80
CA ILE A 62 19.08 -8.82 9.31
C ILE A 62 18.45 -8.69 10.70
N ILE A 63 17.25 -9.25 10.87
CA ILE A 63 16.53 -9.25 12.15
C ILE A 63 17.38 -9.93 13.22
N ASP A 64 17.35 -9.39 14.43
CA ASP A 64 18.09 -9.81 15.62
C ASP A 64 19.64 -9.72 15.50
N ARG A 65 20.16 -9.34 14.34
CA ARG A 65 21.57 -9.06 14.14
C ARG A 65 21.87 -7.55 14.20
N ASN A 66 21.29 -6.78 13.27
CA ASN A 66 21.51 -5.33 13.16
C ASN A 66 20.22 -4.50 13.09
N ILE A 67 19.04 -5.15 13.03
CA ILE A 67 17.74 -4.54 13.20
C ILE A 67 16.85 -5.31 14.20
N ARG A 68 15.93 -4.55 14.84
CA ARG A 68 14.78 -5.07 15.56
C ARG A 68 13.51 -4.49 14.94
N ILE A 69 12.47 -5.31 14.83
CA ILE A 69 11.20 -4.91 14.27
C ILE A 69 10.11 -5.00 15.33
N GLU A 70 9.42 -3.89 15.56
CA GLU A 70 8.32 -3.75 16.51
C GLU A 70 7.03 -3.52 15.74
N THR A 71 6.25 -4.58 15.54
CA THR A 71 5.00 -4.51 14.78
C THR A 71 3.81 -4.32 15.70
N ARG A 72 2.90 -3.43 15.30
CA ARG A 72 1.57 -3.24 15.92
C ARG A 72 0.50 -3.42 14.87
N TYR A 73 -0.47 -4.24 15.19
CA TYR A 73 -1.65 -4.52 14.38
C TYR A 73 -2.87 -3.88 15.05
N ALA A 74 -3.67 -3.15 14.29
CA ALA A 74 -4.91 -2.54 14.77
C ALA A 74 -6.04 -2.94 13.80
N THR A 75 -7.13 -3.45 14.31
CA THR A 75 -8.24 -3.99 13.51
C THR A 75 -9.14 -2.92 12.85
N GLY A 76 -8.53 -1.87 12.29
CA GLY A 76 -9.25 -0.71 11.75
C GLY A 76 -9.81 0.25 12.80
N ASN A 77 -9.69 -0.08 14.09
CA ASN A 77 -10.17 0.75 15.18
C ASN A 77 -9.27 1.97 15.37
N VAL A 78 -9.83 3.18 15.22
CA VAL A 78 -9.10 4.44 15.32
C VAL A 78 -8.46 4.63 16.69
N GLY A 79 -9.11 4.18 17.76
CA GLY A 79 -8.57 4.26 19.13
C GLY A 79 -7.34 3.36 19.31
N GLU A 80 -7.38 2.13 18.79
CA GLU A 80 -6.24 1.22 18.79
C GLU A 80 -5.08 1.77 17.97
N ILE A 81 -5.34 2.32 16.78
CA ILE A 81 -4.31 2.92 15.94
C ILE A 81 -3.60 4.05 16.68
N ARG A 82 -4.34 4.96 17.34
CA ARG A 82 -3.76 6.05 18.12
C ARG A 82 -2.92 5.55 19.30
N LYS A 83 -3.41 4.56 20.02
CA LYS A 83 -2.69 3.92 21.13
C LYS A 83 -1.37 3.30 20.63
N HIS A 84 -1.43 2.50 19.58
CA HIS A 84 -0.25 1.84 19.01
C HIS A 84 0.74 2.84 18.41
N ALA A 85 0.27 3.93 17.79
CA ALA A 85 1.13 5.01 17.34
C ALA A 85 1.94 5.62 18.49
N ALA A 86 1.29 5.93 19.62
CA ALA A 86 1.97 6.44 20.81
C ALA A 86 2.95 5.43 21.42
N GLU A 87 2.57 4.15 21.51
CA GLU A 87 3.46 3.07 21.98
C GLU A 87 4.71 2.93 21.12
N LEU A 88 4.57 2.91 19.78
CA LEU A 88 5.71 2.82 18.86
C LEU A 88 6.64 4.03 19.00
N VAL A 89 6.09 5.25 19.09
CA VAL A 89 6.88 6.47 19.27
C VAL A 89 7.64 6.45 20.60
N ALA A 90 7.03 5.93 21.66
CA ALA A 90 7.70 5.79 22.98
C ALA A 90 8.91 4.84 22.94
N LEU A 91 8.94 3.89 22.02
CA LEU A 91 10.11 3.01 21.82
C LEU A 91 11.28 3.70 21.11
N ALA A 92 11.11 4.97 20.68
CA ALA A 92 12.08 5.76 19.94
C ALA A 92 12.74 4.99 18.78
N PRO A 93 11.96 4.46 17.80
CA PRO A 93 12.52 3.75 16.66
C PRO A 93 13.31 4.69 15.74
N ASP A 94 14.23 4.13 14.97
CA ASP A 94 15.00 4.88 13.98
C ASP A 94 14.14 5.24 12.76
N VAL A 95 13.07 4.46 12.47
CA VAL A 95 12.07 4.70 11.42
C VAL A 95 10.79 3.92 11.72
N ILE A 96 9.64 4.44 11.27
CA ILE A 96 8.36 3.73 11.35
C ILE A 96 7.83 3.52 9.93
N VAL A 97 7.45 2.28 9.60
CA VAL A 97 6.67 1.95 8.39
C VAL A 97 5.19 1.93 8.75
N ALA A 98 4.37 2.70 8.04
CA ALA A 98 2.95 2.89 8.39
C ALA A 98 2.05 2.74 7.14
N HIS A 99 1.09 1.81 7.17
CA HIS A 99 0.21 1.53 6.05
C HIS A 99 -1.01 2.46 6.00
N GLY A 100 -1.06 3.29 4.97
CA GLY A 100 -2.22 4.11 4.67
C GLY A 100 -2.37 5.35 5.55
N THR A 101 -3.23 6.27 5.12
CA THR A 101 -3.48 7.54 5.81
C THR A 101 -3.95 7.34 7.26
N ALA A 102 -4.72 6.28 7.52
CA ALA A 102 -5.27 5.99 8.84
C ALA A 102 -4.20 5.76 9.92
N THR A 103 -3.01 5.27 9.55
CA THR A 103 -1.89 5.04 10.48
C THR A 103 -0.88 6.18 10.47
N VAL A 104 -0.61 6.78 9.30
CA VAL A 104 0.36 7.88 9.15
C VAL A 104 -0.12 9.13 9.86
N SER A 105 -1.40 9.49 9.72
CA SER A 105 -1.97 10.71 10.32
C SER A 105 -1.85 10.74 11.85
N PRO A 106 -2.22 9.70 12.62
CA PRO A 106 -1.99 9.65 14.06
C PRO A 106 -0.50 9.67 14.46
N LEU A 107 0.39 9.04 13.70
CA LEU A 107 1.83 9.12 13.95
C LEU A 107 2.34 10.55 13.83
N LEU A 108 1.92 11.29 12.80
CA LEU A 108 2.29 12.69 12.61
C LEU A 108 1.76 13.62 13.70
N GLN A 109 0.70 13.21 14.44
CA GLN A 109 0.21 13.95 15.61
C GLN A 109 1.11 13.78 16.84
N VAL A 110 1.79 12.63 16.98
CA VAL A 110 2.57 12.28 18.17
C VAL A 110 4.09 12.40 17.96
N THR A 111 4.58 12.51 16.72
CA THR A 111 6.00 12.73 16.43
C THR A 111 6.21 13.64 15.21
N ARG A 112 7.24 14.51 15.28
CA ARG A 112 7.71 15.36 14.18
C ARG A 112 9.16 15.07 13.81
N THR A 113 9.78 14.11 14.49
CA THR A 113 11.23 13.84 14.36
C THR A 113 11.52 12.42 13.91
N ILE A 114 10.72 11.43 14.34
CA ILE A 114 10.92 10.04 13.92
C ILE A 114 10.48 9.91 12.46
N PRO A 115 11.37 9.45 11.56
CA PRO A 115 11.04 9.20 10.17
C PRO A 115 9.86 8.23 9.99
N ILE A 116 8.95 8.54 9.08
CA ILE A 116 7.81 7.70 8.74
C ILE A 116 7.87 7.39 7.25
N VAL A 117 7.85 6.11 6.88
CA VAL A 117 7.77 5.64 5.50
C VAL A 117 6.43 4.96 5.29
N PHE A 118 5.63 5.47 4.36
CA PHE A 118 4.37 4.83 4.00
C PHE A 118 4.53 4.04 2.68
N PRO A 119 4.31 2.71 2.71
CA PRO A 119 4.37 1.89 1.49
C PRO A 119 3.19 2.12 0.56
N VAL A 120 2.06 2.61 1.11
CA VAL A 120 0.77 2.71 0.41
C VAL A 120 -0.03 3.87 1.00
N VAL A 121 -0.17 4.96 0.26
CA VAL A 121 -1.07 6.08 0.58
C VAL A 121 -1.67 6.60 -0.73
N SER A 122 -2.95 6.92 -0.75
CA SER A 122 -3.62 7.32 -1.98
C SER A 122 -3.45 8.81 -2.30
N ASP A 123 -3.50 9.68 -1.32
CA ASP A 123 -3.41 11.14 -1.50
C ASP A 123 -2.70 11.79 -0.31
N PRO A 124 -1.37 11.73 -0.26
CA PRO A 124 -0.61 12.26 0.87
C PRO A 124 -0.59 13.79 0.92
N VAL A 125 -0.75 14.48 -0.21
CA VAL A 125 -0.79 15.95 -0.28
C VAL A 125 -2.17 16.46 0.14
N GLY A 126 -3.24 15.95 -0.46
CA GLY A 126 -4.61 16.36 -0.13
C GLY A 126 -5.02 16.02 1.31
N THR A 127 -4.41 14.99 1.90
CA THR A 127 -4.61 14.65 3.33
C THR A 127 -3.64 15.34 4.29
N GLY A 128 -2.73 16.18 3.77
CA GLY A 128 -1.79 16.96 4.59
C GLY A 128 -0.69 16.13 5.28
N LEU A 129 -0.36 14.96 4.75
CA LEU A 129 0.73 14.13 5.27
C LEU A 129 2.09 14.64 4.82
N VAL A 130 2.16 15.26 3.64
CA VAL A 130 3.35 15.86 3.04
C VAL A 130 2.99 17.18 2.33
N ASP A 131 3.95 18.08 2.19
CA ASP A 131 3.74 19.38 1.55
C ASP A 131 3.56 19.22 0.02
N SER A 132 4.36 18.38 -0.60
CA SER A 132 4.26 18.03 -2.02
C SER A 132 4.90 16.66 -2.29
N LEU A 133 4.62 16.06 -3.45
CA LEU A 133 5.22 14.78 -3.82
C LEU A 133 6.74 14.91 -4.04
N ALA A 134 7.19 15.99 -4.67
CA ALA A 134 8.60 16.20 -4.96
C ALA A 134 9.43 16.58 -3.71
N ARG A 135 8.81 17.28 -2.76
CA ARG A 135 9.42 17.74 -1.51
C ARG A 135 8.44 17.51 -0.36
N PRO A 136 8.54 16.38 0.34
CA PRO A 136 7.62 16.05 1.44
C PRO A 136 7.61 17.05 2.60
N GLY A 137 8.73 17.73 2.87
CA GLY A 137 8.83 18.84 3.81
C GLY A 137 8.94 18.45 5.27
N GLY A 138 8.33 17.35 5.69
CA GLY A 138 8.28 16.89 7.08
C GLY A 138 9.10 15.63 7.35
N ASN A 139 8.64 14.84 8.33
CA ASN A 139 9.26 13.56 8.71
C ASN A 139 8.57 12.34 8.05
N ALA A 140 7.65 12.54 7.11
CA ALA A 140 6.97 11.46 6.39
C ALA A 140 7.30 11.49 4.90
N THR A 141 7.48 10.33 4.30
CA THR A 141 7.64 10.10 2.85
C THR A 141 7.18 8.69 2.49
N GLY A 142 7.15 8.35 1.20
CA GLY A 142 6.81 6.98 0.79
C GLY A 142 6.26 6.88 -0.63
N PHE A 143 5.21 6.07 -0.79
CA PHE A 143 4.72 5.63 -2.10
C PHE A 143 3.22 5.79 -2.23
N LEU A 144 2.78 6.26 -3.40
CA LEU A 144 1.35 6.30 -3.74
C LEU A 144 0.84 4.90 -4.04
N THR A 145 -0.40 4.65 -3.67
CA THR A 145 -1.13 3.43 -4.06
C THR A 145 -1.51 3.47 -5.54
N PHE A 146 -2.01 4.61 -6.00
CA PHE A 146 -2.48 4.83 -7.38
C PHE A 146 -2.65 6.33 -7.63
N GLU A 147 -2.80 6.68 -8.89
CA GLU A 147 -3.33 7.97 -9.31
C GLU A 147 -4.85 7.86 -9.54
N TYR A 148 -5.62 8.91 -9.24
CA TYR A 148 -7.08 8.88 -9.38
C TYR A 148 -7.55 8.53 -10.80
N SER A 149 -6.78 8.93 -11.82
CA SER A 149 -7.01 8.59 -13.23
C SER A 149 -7.14 7.08 -13.48
N LEU A 150 -6.47 6.24 -12.67
CA LEU A 150 -6.57 4.79 -12.75
C LEU A 150 -8.00 4.29 -12.56
N SER A 151 -8.80 4.98 -11.75
CA SER A 151 -10.18 4.56 -11.47
C SER A 151 -11.04 4.57 -12.74
N GLY A 152 -10.82 5.52 -13.64
CA GLY A 152 -11.47 5.52 -14.95
C GLY A 152 -11.16 4.27 -15.78
N LYS A 153 -9.92 3.75 -15.65
CA LYS A 153 -9.50 2.52 -16.34
C LYS A 153 -10.28 1.28 -15.90
N TRP A 154 -10.73 1.22 -14.65
CA TRP A 154 -11.59 0.11 -14.19
C TRP A 154 -12.92 0.07 -14.93
N LEU A 155 -13.51 1.23 -15.20
CA LEU A 155 -14.78 1.30 -15.97
C LEU A 155 -14.55 0.95 -17.45
N GLU A 156 -13.44 1.40 -18.03
CA GLU A 156 -13.04 1.01 -19.38
C GLU A 156 -12.83 -0.52 -19.50
N LEU A 157 -12.13 -1.14 -18.57
CA LEU A 157 -11.92 -2.59 -18.52
C LEU A 157 -13.23 -3.35 -18.41
N LEU A 158 -14.13 -2.90 -17.51
CA LEU A 158 -15.44 -3.49 -17.37
C LEU A 158 -16.20 -3.48 -18.69
N ARG A 159 -16.19 -2.35 -19.41
CA ARG A 159 -16.82 -2.17 -20.72
C ARG A 159 -16.15 -2.97 -21.84
N GLN A 160 -14.82 -3.11 -21.80
CA GLN A 160 -14.09 -3.94 -22.77
C GLN A 160 -14.42 -5.42 -22.61
N ILE A 161 -14.54 -5.90 -21.36
CA ILE A 161 -14.89 -7.29 -21.06
C ILE A 161 -16.37 -7.56 -21.35
N VAL A 162 -17.24 -6.61 -21.02
CA VAL A 162 -18.70 -6.74 -21.18
C VAL A 162 -19.27 -5.49 -21.86
N PRO A 163 -19.25 -5.42 -23.20
CA PRO A 163 -19.72 -4.24 -23.95
C PRO A 163 -21.19 -3.87 -23.67
N GLY A 164 -22.00 -4.83 -23.23
CA GLY A 164 -23.41 -4.63 -22.87
C GLY A 164 -23.65 -3.99 -21.49
N VAL A 165 -22.63 -3.77 -20.67
CA VAL A 165 -22.77 -3.10 -19.37
C VAL A 165 -23.17 -1.65 -19.59
N THR A 166 -24.27 -1.23 -18.98
CA THR A 166 -24.77 0.16 -18.98
C THR A 166 -24.90 0.74 -17.57
N ARG A 167 -24.66 -0.09 -16.54
CA ARG A 167 -24.76 0.29 -15.13
C ARG A 167 -23.58 -0.32 -14.35
N ALA A 168 -22.93 0.44 -13.51
CA ALA A 168 -21.86 -0.05 -12.64
C ALA A 168 -22.15 0.31 -11.18
N ALA A 169 -22.20 -0.69 -10.31
CA ALA A 169 -22.20 -0.48 -8.87
C ALA A 169 -20.75 -0.24 -8.41
N ILE A 170 -20.54 0.83 -7.67
CA ILE A 170 -19.22 1.22 -7.16
C ILE A 170 -19.20 0.97 -5.65
N LEU A 171 -18.53 -0.10 -5.25
CA LEU A 171 -18.31 -0.39 -3.83
C LEU A 171 -17.22 0.55 -3.31
N ARG A 172 -17.58 1.42 -2.38
CA ARG A 172 -16.67 2.43 -1.83
C ARG A 172 -16.90 2.65 -0.34
N ASP A 173 -15.84 3.00 0.36
CA ASP A 173 -15.92 3.50 1.72
C ASP A 173 -16.06 5.03 1.68
N SER A 174 -17.26 5.55 1.99
CA SER A 174 -17.54 6.98 1.96
C SER A 174 -16.84 7.78 3.06
N THR A 175 -16.27 7.12 4.07
CA THR A 175 -15.52 7.76 5.15
C THR A 175 -14.08 8.07 4.77
N ILE A 176 -13.59 7.47 3.66
CA ILE A 176 -12.23 7.64 3.16
C ILE A 176 -12.23 8.68 2.04
N ALA A 177 -11.54 9.80 2.23
CA ALA A 177 -11.47 10.90 1.25
C ALA A 177 -11.00 10.45 -0.14
N SER A 178 -10.01 9.55 -0.21
CA SER A 178 -9.53 9.01 -1.49
C SER A 178 -10.58 8.24 -2.27
N ASN A 179 -11.56 7.62 -1.62
CA ASN A 179 -12.68 6.96 -2.30
C ASN A 179 -13.64 7.96 -2.96
N THR A 180 -13.74 9.17 -2.42
CA THR A 180 -14.47 10.27 -3.08
C THR A 180 -13.74 10.71 -4.35
N GLY A 181 -12.42 10.84 -4.32
CA GLY A 181 -11.61 11.13 -5.51
C GLY A 181 -11.69 10.03 -6.57
N GLN A 182 -11.63 8.75 -6.16
CA GLN A 182 -11.82 7.60 -7.06
C GLN A 182 -13.19 7.62 -7.73
N PHE A 183 -14.25 7.88 -6.95
CA PHE A 183 -15.61 7.98 -7.51
C PHE A 183 -15.73 9.17 -8.47
N GLY A 184 -15.14 10.32 -8.16
CA GLY A 184 -15.10 11.48 -9.05
C GLY A 184 -14.40 11.16 -10.38
N ALA A 185 -13.28 10.44 -10.35
CA ALA A 185 -12.57 10.01 -11.55
C ALA A 185 -13.39 8.99 -12.38
N LEU A 186 -14.11 8.07 -11.74
CA LEU A 186 -15.06 7.18 -12.43
C LEU A 186 -16.19 7.99 -13.07
N ALA A 187 -16.76 8.95 -12.36
CA ALA A 187 -17.87 9.79 -12.84
C ALA A 187 -17.47 10.63 -14.05
N SER A 188 -16.22 11.12 -14.11
CA SER A 188 -15.71 11.94 -15.22
C SER A 188 -15.68 11.19 -16.56
N VAL A 189 -15.56 9.86 -16.56
CA VAL A 189 -15.53 9.04 -17.78
C VAL A 189 -16.84 8.29 -18.04
N ALA A 190 -17.73 8.24 -17.06
CA ALA A 190 -18.96 7.45 -17.10
C ALA A 190 -19.91 7.87 -18.25
N GLU A 191 -20.05 9.17 -18.47
CA GLU A 191 -20.90 9.71 -19.54
C GLU A 191 -20.40 9.28 -20.92
N SER A 192 -19.09 9.44 -21.19
CA SER A 192 -18.47 9.05 -22.46
C SER A 192 -18.59 7.54 -22.71
N LEU A 193 -18.57 6.74 -21.64
CA LEU A 193 -18.74 5.29 -21.67
C LEU A 193 -20.22 4.87 -21.59
N ARG A 194 -21.17 5.82 -21.55
CA ARG A 194 -22.62 5.55 -21.46
C ARG A 194 -22.95 4.59 -20.34
N THR A 195 -22.40 4.81 -19.14
CA THR A 195 -22.57 3.93 -18.00
C THR A 195 -23.05 4.72 -16.80
N GLU A 196 -24.20 4.32 -16.24
CA GLU A 196 -24.74 4.88 -15.00
C GLU A 196 -23.98 4.32 -13.81
N LEU A 197 -23.54 5.19 -12.86
CA LEU A 197 -22.85 4.78 -11.65
C LEU A 197 -23.79 4.79 -10.45
N THR A 198 -23.81 3.67 -9.72
CA THR A 198 -24.55 3.52 -8.45
C THR A 198 -23.55 3.34 -7.30
N PRO A 199 -23.35 4.33 -6.43
CA PRO A 199 -22.45 4.16 -5.28
C PRO A 199 -23.08 3.23 -4.24
N ILE A 200 -22.32 2.24 -3.76
CA ILE A 200 -22.66 1.35 -2.64
C ILE A 200 -21.65 1.56 -1.53
N SER A 201 -22.16 1.91 -0.34
CA SER A 201 -21.31 2.16 0.81
C SER A 201 -20.86 0.86 1.48
N LEU A 202 -19.56 0.77 1.76
CA LEU A 202 -18.92 -0.33 2.48
C LEU A 202 -18.95 -0.02 3.99
N GLN A 203 -20.06 -0.34 4.67
CA GLN A 203 -20.21 -0.05 6.12
C GLN A 203 -20.41 -1.32 6.95
N ASP A 204 -21.22 -2.26 6.43
CA ASP A 204 -21.47 -3.54 7.11
C ASP A 204 -21.74 -4.63 6.06
N PRO A 205 -21.42 -5.92 6.37
CA PRO A 205 -21.59 -7.03 5.44
C PRO A 205 -23.03 -7.23 4.97
N ALA A 206 -24.01 -7.12 5.87
CA ALA A 206 -25.43 -7.32 5.52
C ALA A 206 -25.95 -6.18 4.63
N GLY A 207 -25.47 -4.96 4.82
CA GLY A 207 -25.76 -3.82 3.96
C GLY A 207 -25.21 -4.01 2.55
N ILE A 208 -24.00 -4.53 2.43
CA ILE A 208 -23.37 -4.86 1.14
C ILE A 208 -24.20 -5.93 0.40
N GLU A 209 -24.55 -7.02 1.08
CA GLU A 209 -25.34 -8.11 0.46
C GLU A 209 -26.68 -7.59 -0.06
N ARG A 210 -27.42 -6.81 0.76
CA ARG A 210 -28.69 -6.21 0.33
C ARG A 210 -28.53 -5.27 -0.86
N ALA A 211 -27.50 -4.38 -0.83
CA ALA A 211 -27.31 -3.39 -1.87
C ALA A 211 -26.88 -4.01 -3.20
N ILE A 212 -25.95 -4.98 -3.16
CA ILE A 212 -25.55 -5.73 -4.37
C ILE A 212 -26.75 -6.54 -4.90
N GLY A 213 -27.51 -7.22 -4.03
CA GLY A 213 -28.71 -7.95 -4.43
C GLY A 213 -29.73 -7.05 -5.11
N THR A 214 -30.03 -5.89 -4.53
CA THR A 214 -30.94 -4.89 -5.13
C THR A 214 -30.43 -4.40 -6.49
N PHE A 215 -29.14 -4.07 -6.58
CA PHE A 215 -28.52 -3.62 -7.84
C PHE A 215 -28.63 -4.70 -8.95
N ALA A 216 -28.44 -5.96 -8.59
CA ALA A 216 -28.41 -7.08 -9.52
C ALA A 216 -29.78 -7.45 -10.14
N HIS A 217 -30.89 -6.96 -9.60
CA HIS A 217 -32.22 -7.24 -10.17
C HIS A 217 -32.43 -6.64 -11.56
N ALA A 218 -31.74 -5.55 -11.89
CA ALA A 218 -31.83 -4.97 -13.23
C ALA A 218 -30.68 -5.49 -14.11
N PRO A 219 -30.90 -5.70 -15.42
CA PRO A 219 -29.89 -6.25 -16.33
C PRO A 219 -28.73 -5.27 -16.60
N ASN A 220 -27.72 -5.77 -17.30
CA ASN A 220 -26.56 -5.01 -17.79
C ASN A 220 -25.76 -4.31 -16.70
N GLY A 221 -25.74 -4.89 -15.51
CA GLY A 221 -24.95 -4.41 -14.37
C GLY A 221 -23.54 -5.00 -14.33
N GLY A 222 -22.59 -4.22 -13.81
CA GLY A 222 -21.27 -4.67 -13.41
C GLY A 222 -20.88 -4.07 -12.06
N LEU A 223 -19.75 -4.53 -11.50
CA LEU A 223 -19.28 -4.14 -10.19
C LEU A 223 -17.86 -3.56 -10.30
N ILE A 224 -17.58 -2.47 -9.59
CA ILE A 224 -16.22 -1.94 -9.39
C ILE A 224 -15.98 -1.82 -7.90
N VAL A 225 -14.90 -2.42 -7.42
CA VAL A 225 -14.50 -2.36 -6.01
C VAL A 225 -13.35 -1.38 -5.87
N THR A 226 -13.55 -0.30 -5.13
CA THR A 226 -12.52 0.72 -4.88
C THR A 226 -11.65 0.35 -3.68
N THR A 227 -10.52 1.01 -3.53
CA THR A 227 -9.51 0.71 -2.50
C THR A 227 -10.02 0.99 -1.10
N SER A 228 -10.18 -0.04 -0.28
CA SER A 228 -10.61 0.11 1.11
C SER A 228 -10.15 -1.08 1.95
N GLY A 229 -9.81 -0.82 3.21
CA GLY A 229 -9.52 -1.87 4.19
C GLY A 229 -10.72 -2.78 4.42
N PHE A 230 -11.92 -2.21 4.49
CA PHE A 230 -13.15 -2.97 4.59
C PHE A 230 -13.35 -3.93 3.41
N ALA A 231 -13.14 -3.46 2.17
CA ALA A 231 -13.23 -4.33 0.99
C ALA A 231 -12.23 -5.49 1.05
N MET A 232 -11.04 -5.26 1.62
CA MET A 232 -10.04 -6.31 1.81
C MET A 232 -10.48 -7.33 2.87
N ASP A 233 -10.98 -6.89 4.02
CA ASP A 233 -11.43 -7.78 5.09
C ASP A 233 -12.64 -8.64 4.67
N TYR A 234 -13.49 -8.14 3.77
CA TYR A 234 -14.64 -8.84 3.22
C TYR A 234 -14.47 -9.29 1.76
N CYS A 235 -13.23 -9.54 1.35
CA CYS A 235 -12.88 -9.98 0.00
C CYS A 235 -13.71 -11.19 -0.45
N ASP A 236 -13.73 -12.26 0.36
CA ASP A 236 -14.44 -13.51 0.04
C ASP A 236 -15.95 -13.27 -0.11
N LEU A 237 -16.55 -12.46 0.75
CA LEU A 237 -17.97 -12.09 0.65
C LEU A 237 -18.26 -11.34 -0.66
N ILE A 238 -17.47 -10.32 -0.98
CA ILE A 238 -17.66 -9.51 -2.19
C ILE A 238 -17.53 -10.36 -3.45
N VAL A 239 -16.51 -11.24 -3.50
CA VAL A 239 -16.30 -12.16 -4.62
C VAL A 239 -17.45 -13.16 -4.74
N ALA A 240 -17.91 -13.74 -3.61
CA ALA A 240 -19.04 -14.67 -3.60
C ALA A 240 -20.34 -14.00 -4.05
N LEU A 241 -20.60 -12.75 -3.66
CA LEU A 241 -21.78 -11.99 -4.10
C LEU A 241 -21.71 -11.67 -5.62
N ALA A 242 -20.54 -11.27 -6.12
CA ALA A 242 -20.35 -11.05 -7.56
C ALA A 242 -20.64 -12.34 -8.36
N ALA A 243 -20.14 -13.49 -7.90
CA ALA A 243 -20.40 -14.78 -8.53
C ALA A 243 -21.87 -15.20 -8.43
N ARG A 244 -22.49 -15.08 -7.24
CA ARG A 244 -23.91 -15.44 -6.99
C ARG A 244 -24.87 -14.69 -7.91
N TYR A 245 -24.63 -13.40 -8.08
CA TYR A 245 -25.47 -12.52 -8.89
C TYR A 245 -25.00 -12.40 -10.35
N LYS A 246 -23.96 -13.17 -10.73
CA LYS A 246 -23.36 -13.13 -12.08
C LYS A 246 -22.97 -11.73 -12.53
N LEU A 247 -22.46 -10.92 -11.61
CA LEU A 247 -21.99 -9.57 -11.91
C LEU A 247 -20.53 -9.62 -12.35
N PRO A 248 -20.18 -9.20 -13.58
CA PRO A 248 -18.79 -8.99 -13.94
C PRO A 248 -18.20 -7.90 -13.05
N ALA A 249 -17.02 -8.18 -12.46
CA ALA A 249 -16.45 -7.32 -11.45
C ALA A 249 -14.98 -6.97 -11.74
N VAL A 250 -14.64 -5.69 -11.55
CA VAL A 250 -13.26 -5.17 -11.61
C VAL A 250 -12.82 -4.78 -10.21
N TYR A 251 -11.63 -5.23 -9.83
CA TYR A 251 -11.06 -5.04 -8.50
C TYR A 251 -9.78 -4.22 -8.56
N TYR A 252 -9.46 -3.52 -7.48
CA TYR A 252 -8.26 -2.69 -7.37
C TYR A 252 -6.98 -3.49 -7.12
N GLU A 253 -7.07 -4.76 -6.71
CA GLU A 253 -5.91 -5.55 -6.28
C GLU A 253 -6.09 -7.03 -6.62
N ARG A 254 -4.97 -7.71 -6.91
CA ARG A 254 -4.90 -9.08 -7.39
C ARG A 254 -5.48 -10.14 -6.44
N PHE A 255 -5.44 -9.91 -5.13
CA PHE A 255 -5.94 -10.91 -4.17
C PHE A 255 -7.43 -11.21 -4.34
N PHE A 256 -8.25 -10.26 -4.85
CA PHE A 256 -9.63 -10.54 -5.23
C PHE A 256 -9.73 -11.56 -6.36
N VAL A 257 -8.83 -11.47 -7.34
CA VAL A 257 -8.82 -12.39 -8.50
C VAL A 257 -8.33 -13.77 -8.07
N THR A 258 -7.34 -13.84 -7.18
CA THR A 258 -6.88 -15.07 -6.56
C THR A 258 -7.98 -15.75 -5.73
N ALA A 259 -8.85 -14.97 -5.08
CA ALA A 259 -10.03 -15.45 -4.35
C ALA A 259 -11.20 -15.86 -5.27
N GLY A 260 -11.08 -15.74 -6.60
CA GLY A 260 -12.09 -16.12 -7.57
C GLY A 260 -12.78 -14.93 -8.27
N GLY A 261 -12.34 -13.69 -8.06
CA GLY A 261 -12.80 -12.52 -8.79
C GLY A 261 -12.44 -12.56 -10.27
N LEU A 262 -13.10 -11.75 -11.10
CA LEU A 262 -12.96 -11.78 -12.57
C LEU A 262 -11.65 -11.12 -13.04
N VAL A 263 -11.43 -9.87 -12.66
CA VAL A 263 -10.29 -9.09 -13.16
C VAL A 263 -9.87 -8.04 -12.14
N SER A 264 -8.56 -7.82 -12.01
CA SER A 264 -8.02 -6.69 -11.25
C SER A 264 -7.06 -5.87 -12.09
N TYR A 265 -7.01 -4.57 -11.79
CA TYR A 265 -6.02 -3.66 -12.34
C TYR A 265 -5.56 -2.70 -11.24
N GLY A 266 -4.30 -2.84 -10.82
CA GLY A 266 -3.74 -2.08 -9.70
C GLY A 266 -2.23 -2.17 -9.60
N SER A 267 -1.64 -1.42 -8.66
CA SER A 267 -0.18 -1.29 -8.53
C SER A 267 0.51 -2.45 -7.81
N GLY A 268 -0.25 -3.38 -7.22
CA GLY A 268 0.31 -4.43 -6.38
C GLY A 268 0.90 -3.89 -5.07
N PHE A 269 0.19 -4.04 -3.95
CA PHE A 269 0.63 -3.46 -2.66
C PHE A 269 1.97 -4.03 -2.17
N ALA A 270 2.25 -5.30 -2.47
CA ALA A 270 3.54 -5.91 -2.15
C ALA A 270 4.72 -5.13 -2.73
N GLU A 271 4.57 -4.54 -3.93
CA GLU A 271 5.62 -3.71 -4.55
C GLU A 271 5.85 -2.42 -3.78
N GLY A 272 4.79 -1.77 -3.29
CA GLY A 272 4.91 -0.61 -2.39
C GLY A 272 5.76 -0.92 -1.14
N TYR A 273 5.58 -2.10 -0.55
CA TYR A 273 6.37 -2.56 0.60
C TYR A 273 7.83 -2.86 0.24
N ARG A 274 8.12 -3.46 -0.93
CA ARG A 274 9.50 -3.64 -1.41
C ARG A 274 10.19 -2.31 -1.60
N ARG A 275 9.53 -1.36 -2.23
CA ARG A 275 10.07 0.00 -2.45
C ARG A 275 10.24 0.77 -1.13
N ALA A 276 9.33 0.58 -0.16
CA ALA A 276 9.47 1.17 1.17
C ALA A 276 10.72 0.69 1.89
N ALA A 277 11.13 -0.57 1.70
CA ALA A 277 12.38 -1.09 2.26
C ALA A 277 13.61 -0.30 1.77
N ALA A 278 13.63 0.12 0.50
CA ALA A 278 14.72 0.94 -0.03
C ALA A 278 14.76 2.34 0.63
N TYR A 279 13.60 2.93 0.95
CA TYR A 279 13.56 4.21 1.68
C TYR A 279 13.96 4.03 3.15
N VAL A 280 13.53 2.94 3.79
CA VAL A 280 13.98 2.57 5.14
C VAL A 280 15.50 2.43 5.17
N ASP A 281 16.11 1.73 4.21
CA ASP A 281 17.56 1.58 4.09
C ASP A 281 18.29 2.93 4.01
N ARG A 282 17.82 3.83 3.12
CA ARG A 282 18.40 5.17 2.96
C ARG A 282 18.29 6.00 4.24
N ILE A 283 17.15 5.93 4.93
CA ILE A 283 16.90 6.65 6.19
C ILE A 283 17.82 6.09 7.30
N LEU A 284 17.95 4.78 7.43
CA LEU A 284 18.83 4.16 8.41
C LEU A 284 20.32 4.49 8.15
N LYS A 285 20.67 4.83 6.92
CA LYS A 285 21.99 5.33 6.50
C LYS A 285 22.16 6.85 6.65
N GLY A 286 21.12 7.56 7.10
CA GLY A 286 21.19 8.98 7.49
C GLY A 286 20.52 9.97 6.54
N GLU A 287 19.82 9.51 5.48
CA GLU A 287 19.05 10.40 4.63
C GLU A 287 17.78 10.89 5.36
N LYS A 288 17.34 12.10 5.06
CA LYS A 288 16.16 12.68 5.68
C LYS A 288 14.91 12.36 4.86
N PRO A 289 13.77 12.04 5.50
CA PRO A 289 12.50 11.84 4.79
C PRO A 289 12.11 13.02 3.89
N ALA A 290 12.39 14.25 4.33
CA ALA A 290 12.10 15.48 3.58
C ALA A 290 12.81 15.57 2.22
N ASP A 291 13.94 14.86 2.06
CA ASP A 291 14.75 14.84 0.83
C ASP A 291 14.38 13.65 -0.08
N LEU A 292 13.49 12.75 0.39
CA LEU A 292 13.03 11.58 -0.35
C LEU A 292 11.65 11.87 -0.97
N PRO A 293 11.54 12.05 -2.30
CA PRO A 293 10.26 12.37 -2.93
C PRO A 293 9.25 11.23 -2.75
N VAL A 294 7.98 11.58 -2.58
CA VAL A 294 6.90 10.59 -2.67
C VAL A 294 6.78 10.13 -4.12
N GLN A 295 6.79 8.83 -4.33
CA GLN A 295 6.80 8.27 -5.68
C GLN A 295 5.47 7.59 -6.02
N ALA A 296 5.00 7.84 -7.25
CA ALA A 296 3.88 7.09 -7.84
C ALA A 296 4.29 5.66 -8.21
N PRO A 297 3.32 4.74 -8.37
CA PRO A 297 3.59 3.44 -8.96
C PRO A 297 4.20 3.59 -10.36
N THR A 298 5.18 2.76 -10.66
CA THR A 298 5.80 2.71 -11.99
C THR A 298 5.21 1.61 -12.86
N LYS A 299 4.45 0.69 -12.25
CA LYS A 299 3.80 -0.43 -12.92
C LYS A 299 2.41 -0.64 -12.32
N TYR A 300 1.45 -0.96 -13.20
CA TYR A 300 0.15 -1.50 -12.85
C TYR A 300 0.03 -2.90 -13.44
N GLU A 301 -0.57 -3.82 -12.70
CA GLU A 301 -0.74 -5.22 -13.09
C GLU A 301 -2.19 -5.48 -13.48
N LEU A 302 -2.38 -6.10 -14.65
CA LEU A 302 -3.65 -6.64 -15.11
C LEU A 302 -3.67 -8.15 -14.85
N VAL A 303 -4.56 -8.60 -13.97
CA VAL A 303 -4.74 -10.03 -13.66
C VAL A 303 -6.14 -10.45 -14.05
N ILE A 304 -6.28 -11.54 -14.81
CA ILE A 304 -7.55 -12.02 -15.33
C ILE A 304 -7.78 -13.47 -14.92
N ASN A 305 -8.99 -13.80 -14.45
CA ASN A 305 -9.39 -15.17 -14.12
C ASN A 305 -10.32 -15.73 -15.20
N LEU A 306 -9.80 -16.61 -16.06
CA LEU A 306 -10.56 -17.23 -17.14
C LEU A 306 -11.57 -18.26 -16.62
N LYS A 307 -11.36 -18.92 -15.47
CA LYS A 307 -12.37 -19.79 -14.86
C LYS A 307 -13.61 -18.99 -14.49
N THR A 308 -13.41 -17.82 -13.89
CA THR A 308 -14.51 -16.91 -13.52
C THR A 308 -15.18 -16.32 -14.76
N ALA A 309 -14.41 -15.93 -15.77
CA ALA A 309 -14.97 -15.47 -17.04
C ALA A 309 -15.87 -16.54 -17.67
N LYS A 310 -15.39 -17.78 -17.74
CA LYS A 310 -16.17 -18.93 -18.26
C LYS A 310 -17.44 -19.20 -17.45
N ALA A 311 -17.35 -19.13 -16.11
CA ALA A 311 -18.52 -19.31 -15.22
C ALA A 311 -19.58 -18.21 -15.39
N LEU A 312 -19.16 -17.00 -15.75
CA LEU A 312 -20.02 -15.87 -16.07
C LEU A 312 -20.51 -15.88 -17.52
N GLY A 313 -20.06 -16.83 -18.37
CA GLY A 313 -20.39 -16.88 -19.80
C GLY A 313 -19.74 -15.77 -20.62
N LEU A 314 -18.60 -15.24 -20.17
CA LEU A 314 -17.91 -14.12 -20.80
C LEU A 314 -16.75 -14.60 -21.68
N ALA A 315 -16.62 -14.01 -22.86
CA ALA A 315 -15.47 -14.15 -23.74
C ALA A 315 -14.52 -12.96 -23.52
N ILE A 316 -13.37 -13.20 -22.90
CA ILE A 316 -12.37 -12.14 -22.71
C ILE A 316 -11.71 -11.81 -24.04
N PRO A 317 -11.64 -10.54 -24.47
CA PRO A 317 -10.94 -10.14 -25.68
C PRO A 317 -9.48 -10.60 -25.68
N GLN A 318 -9.03 -11.15 -26.82
CA GLN A 318 -7.67 -11.64 -26.96
C GLN A 318 -6.62 -10.56 -26.67
N SER A 319 -6.90 -9.31 -27.00
CA SER A 319 -6.05 -8.15 -26.68
C SER A 319 -5.81 -7.98 -25.19
N LEU A 320 -6.85 -8.19 -24.35
CA LEU A 320 -6.72 -8.13 -22.88
C LEU A 320 -5.91 -9.32 -22.35
N ILE A 321 -6.14 -10.53 -22.87
CA ILE A 321 -5.36 -11.72 -22.48
C ILE A 321 -3.87 -11.51 -22.79
N THR A 322 -3.56 -10.97 -23.98
CA THR A 322 -2.16 -10.71 -24.38
C THR A 322 -1.51 -9.59 -23.55
N SER A 323 -2.28 -8.63 -23.07
CA SER A 323 -1.77 -7.52 -22.25
C SER A 323 -1.77 -7.81 -20.74
N ALA A 324 -2.36 -8.95 -20.32
CA ALA A 324 -2.39 -9.34 -18.92
C ALA A 324 -0.99 -9.71 -18.42
N ASP A 325 -0.65 -9.27 -17.21
CA ASP A 325 0.57 -9.69 -16.50
C ASP A 325 0.42 -11.11 -15.96
N GLU A 326 -0.82 -11.51 -15.64
CA GLU A 326 -1.13 -12.87 -15.17
C GLU A 326 -2.54 -13.29 -15.63
N VAL A 327 -2.64 -14.54 -16.04
CA VAL A 327 -3.92 -15.19 -16.41
C VAL A 327 -4.09 -16.45 -15.56
N ILE A 328 -5.16 -16.53 -14.78
CA ILE A 328 -5.53 -17.69 -13.95
C ILE A 328 -6.47 -18.57 -14.77
N GLU A 329 -6.05 -19.83 -15.04
CA GLU A 329 -6.76 -20.83 -15.80
C GLU A 329 -7.43 -21.89 -14.91
#